data_e7c9867813e1ed2305a849a9d6304fbb
#
_entry.id   e7c9867813e1ed2305a849a9d6304fbb
#
_cell.length_a   1.000
_cell.length_b   1.000
_cell.length_c   1.000
_cell.angle_alpha   90.00
_cell.angle_beta   90.00
_cell.angle_gamma   90.00
#
_symmetry.space_group_name_H-M   'P 1'
#
loop_
_entity.id
_entity.type
_entity.pdbx_description
1 polymer ?
#
loop_
_entity_poly.entity_id
_entity_poly.type
_entity_poly.pdbx_seq_one_letter_code
_entity_poly.pdbx_strand_id
1 'polypeptide(L)'
;MTSGTGAQIRPALPADVRAINAIVEPMTHTGILLGKDLVSYYEAVQEFLVAVDEDGTVVGCGALHVMWEDLAEVRTLAVSDTVRGTGLGHRMLEALLDRAVQLGLERVFCLTFEVEFFARHGFEEMAETVAPEIYSQLLRSPDEGIAEFLDLARVKPNTLGNTRMIKQLDRSA
;
A
#
# COMPACT_ATOMS: atom_id res chain seq x y z
N MET A 1 -19.45 19.69 15.40
CA MET A 1 -19.93 18.76 14.35
C MET A 1 -18.73 18.37 13.52
N THR A 2 -18.17 17.24 13.81
CA THR A 2 -17.12 16.65 12.97
C THR A 2 -17.82 16.08 11.73
N SER A 3 -17.76 16.80 10.63
CA SER A 3 -18.10 16.23 9.32
C SER A 3 -17.09 15.12 9.05
N GLY A 4 -17.43 13.90 9.47
CA GLY A 4 -16.73 12.75 8.97
C GLY A 4 -16.83 12.84 7.45
N THR A 5 -15.67 12.89 6.78
CA THR A 5 -15.64 12.83 5.32
C THR A 5 -16.40 11.58 4.91
N GLY A 6 -17.58 11.77 4.30
CA GLY A 6 -18.43 10.70 3.81
C GLY A 6 -17.82 9.93 2.63
N ALA A 7 -16.49 9.98 2.48
CA ALA A 7 -15.79 9.29 1.39
C ALA A 7 -16.08 7.78 1.42
N GLN A 8 -16.54 7.27 0.28
CA GLN A 8 -16.78 5.86 0.05
C GLN A 8 -15.51 5.18 -0.46
N ILE A 9 -15.16 4.05 0.14
CA ILE A 9 -14.04 3.22 -0.31
C ILE A 9 -14.58 2.12 -1.22
N ARG A 10 -13.98 1.97 -2.40
CA ARG A 10 -14.35 0.97 -3.41
C ARG A 10 -13.13 0.49 -4.19
N PRO A 11 -13.23 -0.65 -4.90
CA PRO A 11 -12.22 -1.04 -5.87
C PRO A 11 -12.00 0.04 -6.94
N ALA A 12 -10.73 0.23 -7.32
CA ALA A 12 -10.40 1.19 -8.37
C ALA A 12 -10.84 0.69 -9.74
N LEU A 13 -11.20 1.64 -10.59
CA LEU A 13 -11.49 1.44 -12.00
C LEU A 13 -10.38 2.04 -12.86
N PRO A 14 -10.19 1.60 -14.12
CA PRO A 14 -9.21 2.23 -15.00
C PRO A 14 -9.36 3.75 -15.11
N ALA A 15 -10.59 4.26 -15.04
CA ALA A 15 -10.87 5.70 -15.05
C ALA A 15 -10.28 6.46 -13.84
N ASP A 16 -9.97 5.77 -12.74
CA ASP A 16 -9.42 6.38 -11.54
C ASP A 16 -7.89 6.53 -11.58
N VAL A 17 -7.21 5.87 -12.52
CA VAL A 17 -5.75 5.76 -12.54
C VAL A 17 -5.06 7.13 -12.59
N ARG A 18 -5.56 8.07 -13.39
CA ARG A 18 -4.96 9.40 -13.46
C ARG A 18 -5.11 10.17 -12.15
N ALA A 19 -6.22 10.00 -11.44
CA ALA A 19 -6.42 10.59 -10.13
C ALA A 19 -5.51 9.95 -9.07
N ILE A 20 -5.33 8.63 -9.11
CA ILE A 20 -4.37 7.92 -8.26
C ILE A 20 -2.96 8.49 -8.48
N ASN A 21 -2.52 8.60 -9.73
CA ASN A 21 -1.22 9.17 -10.06
C ASN A 21 -1.06 10.59 -9.52
N ALA A 22 -2.07 11.43 -9.67
CA ALA A 22 -2.05 12.81 -9.18
C ALA A 22 -1.93 12.91 -7.65
N ILE A 23 -2.53 11.97 -6.89
CA ILE A 23 -2.40 11.92 -5.44
C ILE A 23 -1.00 11.47 -5.02
N VAL A 24 -0.41 10.51 -5.73
CA VAL A 24 0.88 9.88 -5.39
C VAL A 24 2.07 10.73 -5.82
N GLU A 25 1.96 11.47 -6.93
CA GLU A 25 3.08 12.21 -7.53
C GLU A 25 3.82 13.14 -6.55
N PRO A 26 3.17 13.95 -5.69
CA PRO A 26 3.88 14.77 -4.72
C PRO A 26 4.76 13.97 -3.75
N MET A 27 4.35 12.74 -3.41
CA MET A 27 5.08 11.86 -2.50
C MET A 27 6.28 11.19 -3.17
N THR A 28 6.24 11.02 -4.50
CA THR A 28 7.40 10.49 -5.25
C THR A 28 8.51 11.52 -5.35
N HIS A 29 8.18 12.80 -5.46
CA HIS A 29 9.17 13.88 -5.49
C HIS A 29 9.90 14.06 -4.15
N THR A 30 9.25 13.75 -3.04
CA THR A 30 9.85 13.80 -1.69
C THR A 30 10.54 12.49 -1.28
N GLY A 31 10.49 11.45 -2.11
CA GLY A 31 11.10 10.14 -1.83
C GLY A 31 10.30 9.27 -0.85
N ILE A 32 9.07 9.66 -0.49
CA ILE A 32 8.21 8.89 0.42
C ILE A 32 7.67 7.65 -0.27
N LEU A 33 7.33 7.74 -1.56
CA LEU A 33 6.85 6.62 -2.37
C LEU A 33 7.72 6.42 -3.61
N LEU A 34 7.79 5.17 -4.05
CA LEU A 34 8.43 4.80 -5.30
C LEU A 34 7.60 5.27 -6.49
N GLY A 35 8.20 6.07 -7.37
CA GLY A 35 7.54 6.52 -8.59
C GLY A 35 7.35 5.38 -9.58
N LYS A 36 6.20 5.37 -10.24
CA LYS A 36 5.85 4.40 -11.29
C LYS A 36 5.38 5.11 -12.54
N ASP A 37 5.63 4.49 -13.68
CA ASP A 37 5.05 4.93 -14.94
C ASP A 37 3.53 4.73 -14.94
N LEU A 38 2.81 5.57 -15.67
CA LEU A 38 1.36 5.53 -15.74
C LEU A 38 0.83 4.16 -16.19
N VAL A 39 1.53 3.50 -17.13
CA VAL A 39 1.16 2.15 -17.59
C VAL A 39 1.17 1.14 -16.45
N SER A 40 2.11 1.25 -15.50
CA SER A 40 2.18 0.35 -14.35
C SER A 40 0.96 0.47 -13.43
N TYR A 41 0.40 1.66 -13.30
CA TYR A 41 -0.85 1.85 -12.55
C TYR A 41 -2.04 1.20 -13.26
N TYR A 42 -2.12 1.29 -14.59
CA TYR A 42 -3.17 0.60 -15.36
C TYR A 42 -3.06 -0.91 -15.22
N GLU A 43 -1.86 -1.46 -15.31
CA GLU A 43 -1.62 -2.90 -15.16
C GLU A 43 -1.96 -3.41 -13.75
N ALA A 44 -1.75 -2.58 -12.73
CA ALA A 44 -1.98 -2.92 -11.33
C ALA A 44 -3.34 -2.42 -10.78
N VAL A 45 -4.24 -1.91 -11.60
CA VAL A 45 -5.48 -1.25 -11.14
C VAL A 45 -6.34 -2.14 -10.24
N GLN A 46 -6.34 -3.45 -10.49
CA GLN A 46 -7.11 -4.41 -9.70
C GLN A 46 -6.59 -4.59 -8.25
N GLU A 47 -5.37 -4.17 -7.99
CA GLU A 47 -4.78 -4.18 -6.64
C GLU A 47 -5.24 -2.98 -5.79
N PHE A 48 -5.76 -1.93 -6.43
CA PHE A 48 -6.09 -0.66 -5.78
C PHE A 48 -7.50 -0.60 -5.24
N LEU A 49 -7.61 0.03 -4.07
CA LEU A 49 -8.83 0.66 -3.57
C LEU A 49 -8.70 2.18 -3.70
N VAL A 50 -9.81 2.85 -3.93
CA VAL A 50 -9.89 4.32 -3.92
C VAL A 50 -10.95 4.78 -2.94
N ALA A 51 -10.73 5.95 -2.35
CA ALA A 51 -11.73 6.68 -1.59
C ALA A 51 -12.28 7.81 -2.48
N VAL A 52 -13.59 7.89 -2.59
CA VAL A 52 -14.28 8.87 -3.42
C VAL A 52 -15.18 9.71 -2.52
N ASP A 53 -15.06 11.02 -2.61
CA ASP A 53 -15.88 11.94 -1.83
C ASP A 53 -17.32 12.09 -2.40
N GLU A 54 -18.12 12.93 -1.77
CA GLU A 54 -19.52 13.14 -2.15
C GLU A 54 -19.67 13.78 -3.54
N ASP A 55 -18.64 14.47 -4.02
CA ASP A 55 -18.61 15.08 -5.36
C ASP A 55 -18.12 14.12 -6.45
N GLY A 56 -17.77 12.90 -6.07
CA GLY A 56 -17.23 11.90 -7.01
C GLY A 56 -15.73 12.04 -7.27
N THR A 57 -15.03 12.86 -6.48
CA THR A 57 -13.58 13.05 -6.61
C THR A 57 -12.83 11.98 -5.85
N VAL A 58 -11.81 11.38 -6.47
CA VAL A 58 -10.91 10.46 -5.80
C VAL A 58 -9.99 11.24 -4.85
N VAL A 59 -10.09 10.96 -3.56
CA VAL A 59 -9.36 11.67 -2.50
C VAL A 59 -8.38 10.77 -1.72
N GLY A 60 -8.34 9.50 -2.04
CA GLY A 60 -7.40 8.54 -1.44
C GLY A 60 -7.22 7.30 -2.29
N CYS A 61 -6.10 6.63 -2.11
CA CYS A 61 -5.80 5.37 -2.77
C CYS A 61 -4.91 4.49 -1.89
N GLY A 62 -4.89 3.22 -2.19
CA GLY A 62 -3.97 2.25 -1.61
C GLY A 62 -4.05 0.94 -2.36
N ALA A 63 -2.98 0.18 -2.36
CA ALA A 63 -2.90 -1.09 -3.07
C ALA A 63 -2.51 -2.23 -2.14
N LEU A 64 -3.02 -3.41 -2.44
CA LEU A 64 -2.62 -4.68 -1.83
C LEU A 64 -2.02 -5.56 -2.92
N HIS A 65 -0.72 -5.78 -2.84
CA HIS A 65 0.02 -6.60 -3.81
C HIS A 65 0.35 -7.96 -3.23
N VAL A 66 -0.26 -9.01 -3.78
CA VAL A 66 0.02 -10.39 -3.37
C VAL A 66 1.41 -10.80 -3.83
N MET A 67 2.23 -11.30 -2.91
CA MET A 67 3.61 -11.73 -3.20
C MET A 67 3.78 -13.23 -3.09
N TRP A 68 3.03 -13.88 -2.21
CA TRP A 68 3.05 -15.32 -1.99
C TRP A 68 1.67 -15.79 -1.54
N GLU A 69 1.49 -17.09 -1.40
CA GLU A 69 0.19 -17.66 -1.03
C GLU A 69 -0.38 -17.14 0.31
N ASP A 70 0.51 -16.68 1.20
CA ASP A 70 0.18 -16.22 2.54
C ASP A 70 0.63 -14.77 2.83
N LEU A 71 1.25 -14.09 1.87
CA LEU A 71 1.94 -12.82 2.07
C LEU A 71 1.55 -11.79 1.01
N ALA A 72 1.23 -10.58 1.46
CA ALA A 72 1.01 -9.43 0.60
C ALA A 72 1.66 -8.16 1.17
N GLU A 73 1.83 -7.17 0.30
CA GLU A 73 2.30 -5.84 0.65
C GLU A 73 1.17 -4.82 0.52
N VAL A 74 1.00 -3.99 1.56
CA VAL A 74 0.28 -2.71 1.44
C VAL A 74 1.25 -1.69 0.88
N ARG A 75 0.91 -1.12 -0.27
CA ARG A 75 1.74 -0.13 -0.96
C ARG A 75 0.90 1.04 -1.49
N THR A 76 1.58 2.13 -1.78
CA THR A 76 0.96 3.30 -2.44
C THR A 76 -0.26 3.85 -1.67
N LEU A 77 -0.21 3.76 -0.34
CA LEU A 77 -1.26 4.30 0.52
C LEU A 77 -1.07 5.81 0.65
N ALA A 78 -2.02 6.57 0.13
CA ALA A 78 -1.94 8.02 0.07
C ALA A 78 -3.33 8.64 0.13
N VAL A 79 -3.41 9.82 0.72
CA VAL A 79 -4.62 10.64 0.74
C VAL A 79 -4.31 12.06 0.25
N SER A 80 -5.29 12.67 -0.39
CA SER A 80 -5.21 14.07 -0.81
C SER A 80 -5.01 15.00 0.39
N ASP A 81 -4.28 16.10 0.18
CA ASP A 81 -4.07 17.10 1.23
C ASP A 81 -5.38 17.67 1.78
N THR A 82 -6.42 17.73 0.94
CA THR A 82 -7.74 18.25 1.32
C THR A 82 -8.45 17.42 2.40
N VAL A 83 -8.09 16.15 2.55
CA VAL A 83 -8.68 15.22 3.52
C VAL A 83 -7.67 14.70 4.55
N ARG A 84 -6.48 15.26 4.56
CA ARG A 84 -5.46 14.91 5.55
C ARG A 84 -5.93 15.22 6.96
N GLY A 85 -5.67 14.33 7.92
CA GLY A 85 -6.09 14.50 9.31
C GLY A 85 -7.54 14.13 9.60
N THR A 86 -8.29 13.62 8.60
CA THR A 86 -9.69 13.19 8.77
C THR A 86 -9.86 11.73 9.21
N GLY A 87 -8.76 10.97 9.28
CA GLY A 87 -8.79 9.53 9.56
C GLY A 87 -9.01 8.68 8.30
N LEU A 88 -9.07 9.27 7.11
CA LEU A 88 -9.28 8.52 5.87
C LEU A 88 -8.16 7.50 5.61
N GLY A 89 -6.89 7.86 5.88
CA GLY A 89 -5.76 6.93 5.74
C GLY A 89 -5.92 5.67 6.59
N HIS A 90 -6.41 5.81 7.82
CA HIS A 90 -6.71 4.66 8.69
C HIS A 90 -7.82 3.79 8.11
N ARG A 91 -8.90 4.38 7.63
CA ARG A 91 -10.01 3.65 6.98
C ARG A 91 -9.56 2.91 5.72
N MET A 92 -8.68 3.55 4.91
CA MET A 92 -8.09 2.92 3.73
C MET A 92 -7.26 1.71 4.09
N LEU A 93 -6.40 1.81 5.11
CA LEU A 93 -5.59 0.68 5.57
C LEU A 93 -6.46 -0.46 6.09
N GLU A 94 -7.47 -0.16 6.89
CA GLU A 94 -8.43 -1.18 7.37
C GLU A 94 -9.11 -1.91 6.22
N ALA A 95 -9.54 -1.18 5.19
CA ALA A 95 -10.17 -1.78 4.00
C ALA A 95 -9.21 -2.71 3.23
N LEU A 96 -7.92 -2.33 3.13
CA LEU A 96 -6.90 -3.18 2.51
C LEU A 96 -6.63 -4.44 3.35
N LEU A 97 -6.60 -4.32 4.67
CA LEU A 97 -6.44 -5.46 5.58
C LEU A 97 -7.64 -6.41 5.50
N ASP A 98 -8.87 -5.89 5.44
CA ASP A 98 -10.07 -6.68 5.22
C ASP A 98 -10.00 -7.47 3.90
N ARG A 99 -9.52 -6.83 2.84
CA ARG A 99 -9.30 -7.50 1.55
C ARG A 99 -8.25 -8.60 1.66
N ALA A 100 -7.18 -8.38 2.41
CA ALA A 100 -6.17 -9.41 2.66
C ALA A 100 -6.76 -10.65 3.35
N VAL A 101 -7.62 -10.45 4.36
CA VAL A 101 -8.35 -11.53 5.03
C VAL A 101 -9.26 -12.28 4.05
N GLN A 102 -10.00 -11.56 3.21
CA GLN A 102 -10.88 -12.16 2.19
C GLN A 102 -10.12 -13.01 1.18
N LEU A 103 -8.87 -12.64 0.85
CA LEU A 103 -7.98 -13.41 -0.04
C LEU A 103 -7.32 -14.60 0.64
N GLY A 104 -7.52 -14.78 1.95
CA GLY A 104 -6.93 -15.89 2.70
C GLY A 104 -5.46 -15.67 3.07
N LEU A 105 -4.97 -14.44 3.01
CA LEU A 105 -3.60 -14.11 3.40
C LEU A 105 -3.42 -14.18 4.92
N GLU A 106 -2.22 -14.53 5.35
CA GLU A 106 -1.88 -14.68 6.78
C GLU A 106 -1.06 -13.50 7.30
N ARG A 107 -0.29 -12.87 6.42
CA ARG A 107 0.64 -11.80 6.74
C ARG A 107 0.58 -10.67 5.73
N VAL A 108 0.68 -9.45 6.22
CA VAL A 108 0.77 -8.26 5.39
C VAL A 108 1.96 -7.44 5.86
N PHE A 109 2.80 -7.03 4.95
CA PHE A 109 3.91 -6.13 5.26
C PHE A 109 3.79 -4.80 4.53
N CYS A 110 4.58 -3.85 4.93
CA CYS A 110 4.77 -2.58 4.24
C CYS A 110 6.21 -2.08 4.36
N LEU A 111 6.57 -1.21 3.46
CA LEU A 111 7.82 -0.45 3.49
C LEU A 111 7.44 1.01 3.71
N THR A 112 7.79 1.58 4.87
CA THR A 112 7.24 2.87 5.28
C THR A 112 8.22 3.75 6.03
N PHE A 113 8.02 5.06 5.90
CA PHE A 113 8.57 6.07 6.82
C PHE A 113 7.58 6.41 7.94
N GLU A 114 6.31 6.00 7.83
CA GLU A 114 5.21 6.30 8.77
C GLU A 114 5.03 5.16 9.79
N VAL A 115 6.09 4.87 10.54
CA VAL A 115 6.14 3.73 11.49
C VAL A 115 5.01 3.79 12.52
N GLU A 116 4.75 4.96 13.11
CA GLU A 116 3.70 5.12 14.12
C GLU A 116 2.30 4.88 13.56
N PHE A 117 2.05 5.31 12.33
CA PHE A 117 0.77 5.09 11.65
C PHE A 117 0.46 3.60 11.54
N PHE A 118 1.41 2.82 11.03
CA PHE A 118 1.23 1.37 10.88
C PHE A 118 1.24 0.64 12.21
N ALA A 119 2.04 1.08 13.18
CA ALA A 119 2.08 0.48 14.51
C ALA A 119 0.72 0.54 15.22
N ARG A 120 -0.06 1.60 15.01
CA ARG A 120 -1.43 1.73 15.54
C ARG A 120 -2.39 0.66 14.99
N HIS A 121 -2.07 0.07 13.85
CA HIS A 121 -2.84 -1.02 13.24
C HIS A 121 -2.26 -2.41 13.53
N GLY A 122 -1.31 -2.51 14.47
CA GLY A 122 -0.73 -3.78 14.89
C GLY A 122 0.43 -4.27 14.03
N PHE A 123 1.00 -3.40 13.19
CA PHE A 123 2.25 -3.71 12.48
C PHE A 123 3.43 -3.59 13.43
N GLU A 124 4.39 -4.48 13.27
CA GLU A 124 5.65 -4.48 14.01
C GLU A 124 6.82 -4.47 13.02
N GLU A 125 7.99 -3.98 13.47
CA GLU A 125 9.18 -4.00 12.63
C GLU A 125 9.54 -5.45 12.27
N MET A 126 9.77 -5.71 10.98
CA MET A 126 10.10 -7.04 10.49
C MET A 126 11.60 -7.28 10.63
N ALA A 127 11.96 -8.19 11.53
CA ALA A 127 13.35 -8.60 11.78
C ALA A 127 13.76 -9.81 10.92
N GLU A 128 12.80 -10.58 10.42
CA GLU A 128 13.04 -11.84 9.73
C GLU A 128 13.12 -11.65 8.21
N THR A 129 13.88 -12.52 7.57
CA THR A 129 13.89 -12.68 6.11
C THR A 129 12.92 -13.78 5.69
N VAL A 130 12.49 -13.73 4.42
CA VAL A 130 11.67 -14.81 3.85
C VAL A 130 12.49 -16.10 3.73
N ALA A 131 11.81 -17.27 3.74
CA ALA A 131 12.46 -18.56 3.55
C ALA A 131 13.25 -18.60 2.24
N PRO A 132 14.41 -19.34 2.19
CA PRO A 132 15.30 -19.33 1.02
C PRO A 132 14.62 -19.71 -0.30
N GLU A 133 13.72 -20.66 -0.29
CA GLU A 133 12.96 -21.09 -1.48
C GLU A 133 12.00 -20.00 -1.98
N ILE A 134 11.39 -19.26 -1.07
CA ILE A 134 10.52 -18.12 -1.40
C ILE A 134 11.37 -16.96 -1.91
N TYR A 135 12.49 -16.67 -1.26
CA TYR A 135 13.44 -15.64 -1.66
C TYR A 135 13.89 -15.83 -3.11
N SER A 136 14.28 -17.06 -3.48
CA SER A 136 14.72 -17.36 -4.84
C SER A 136 13.63 -17.18 -5.90
N GLN A 137 12.37 -17.39 -5.55
CA GLN A 137 11.24 -17.11 -6.45
C GLN A 137 10.98 -15.61 -6.56
N LEU A 138 10.99 -14.87 -5.44
CA LEU A 138 10.76 -13.42 -5.42
C LEU A 138 11.84 -12.66 -6.20
N LEU A 139 13.09 -13.15 -6.23
CA LEU A 139 14.16 -12.55 -7.04
C LEU A 139 13.85 -12.54 -8.54
N ARG A 140 12.95 -13.38 -9.01
CA ARG A 140 12.53 -13.44 -10.43
C ARG A 140 11.43 -12.44 -10.75
N SER A 141 10.85 -11.79 -9.75
CA SER A 141 9.82 -10.78 -9.98
C SER A 141 10.41 -9.55 -10.64
N PRO A 142 9.76 -8.98 -11.67
CA PRO A 142 10.14 -7.69 -12.25
C PRO A 142 9.69 -6.51 -11.39
N ASP A 143 8.94 -6.74 -10.32
CA ASP A 143 8.37 -5.70 -9.47
C ASP A 143 9.45 -5.02 -8.62
N GLU A 144 9.55 -3.69 -8.72
CA GLU A 144 10.55 -2.91 -7.98
C GLU A 144 10.30 -2.89 -6.47
N GLY A 145 9.04 -2.98 -6.04
CA GLY A 145 8.68 -3.05 -4.61
C GLY A 145 9.16 -4.35 -3.97
N ILE A 146 9.11 -5.46 -4.71
CA ILE A 146 9.68 -6.74 -4.26
C ILE A 146 11.20 -6.64 -4.14
N ALA A 147 11.87 -5.99 -5.09
CA ALA A 147 13.31 -5.75 -5.02
C ALA A 147 13.69 -4.93 -3.79
N GLU A 148 12.92 -3.90 -3.48
CA GLU A 148 13.08 -3.07 -2.27
C GLU A 148 12.88 -3.90 -0.99
N PHE A 149 11.83 -4.74 -0.96
CA PHE A 149 11.58 -5.64 0.17
C PHE A 149 12.75 -6.59 0.43
N LEU A 150 13.37 -7.12 -0.62
CA LEU A 150 14.52 -8.02 -0.52
C LEU A 150 15.85 -7.30 -0.29
N ASP A 151 15.83 -5.98 -0.18
CA ASP A 151 17.01 -5.16 0.09
C ASP A 151 18.10 -5.27 -1.01
N LEU A 152 17.67 -5.31 -2.26
CA LEU A 152 18.57 -5.45 -3.40
C LEU A 152 19.20 -4.12 -3.82
N ALA A 153 20.44 -4.17 -4.33
CA ALA A 153 21.22 -3.00 -4.73
C ALA A 153 20.59 -2.17 -5.87
N ARG A 154 19.65 -2.73 -6.62
CA ARG A 154 18.94 -2.03 -7.70
C ARG A 154 17.79 -1.13 -7.23
N VAL A 155 17.53 -1.08 -5.93
CA VAL A 155 16.49 -0.23 -5.34
C VAL A 155 16.83 1.23 -5.56
N LYS A 156 15.84 2.04 -5.89
CA LYS A 156 16.02 3.47 -6.11
C LYS A 156 16.43 4.18 -4.81
N PRO A 157 17.41 5.11 -4.84
CA PRO A 157 17.93 5.74 -3.63
C PRO A 157 16.89 6.46 -2.78
N ASN A 158 15.80 6.97 -3.39
CA ASN A 158 14.77 7.73 -2.68
C ASN A 158 13.90 6.87 -1.75
N THR A 159 13.98 5.54 -1.83
CA THR A 159 13.26 4.62 -0.95
C THR A 159 14.16 3.99 0.12
N LEU A 160 15.48 4.25 0.07
CA LEU A 160 16.42 3.75 1.06
C LEU A 160 16.16 4.39 2.43
N GLY A 161 16.22 3.59 3.48
CA GLY A 161 16.02 4.03 4.86
C GLY A 161 14.60 3.90 5.38
N ASN A 162 13.64 3.42 4.58
CA ASN A 162 12.33 3.07 5.09
C ASN A 162 12.39 1.82 5.99
N THR A 163 11.37 1.63 6.80
CA THR A 163 11.26 0.50 7.73
C THR A 163 10.35 -0.56 7.13
N ARG A 164 10.79 -1.83 7.18
CA ARG A 164 9.94 -2.97 6.89
C ARG A 164 9.11 -3.31 8.11
N MET A 165 7.80 -3.31 7.96
CA MET A 165 6.86 -3.65 9.02
C MET A 165 5.93 -4.76 8.57
N ILE A 166 5.52 -5.61 9.49
CA ILE A 166 4.67 -6.76 9.22
C ILE A 166 3.55 -6.87 10.25
N LYS A 167 2.39 -7.32 9.80
CA LYS A 167 1.25 -7.66 10.64
C LYS A 167 0.80 -9.08 10.36
N GLN A 168 0.65 -9.87 11.43
CA GLN A 168 -0.05 -11.15 11.37
C GLN A 168 -1.55 -10.90 11.37
N LEU A 169 -2.28 -11.50 10.42
CA LEU A 169 -3.73 -11.37 10.34
C LEU A 169 -4.41 -12.40 11.24
N ASP A 170 -5.41 -11.97 12.01
CA ASP A 170 -6.21 -12.87 12.81
C ASP A 170 -7.17 -13.66 11.91
N ARG A 171 -7.11 -14.99 11.99
CA ARG A 171 -8.02 -15.90 11.29
C ARG A 171 -9.31 -16.18 12.05
N SER A 172 -9.57 -15.44 13.12
CA SER A 172 -10.77 -15.62 13.93
C SER A 172 -11.98 -14.97 13.26
N ALA A 173 -12.66 -15.75 12.47
CA ALA A 173 -14.05 -15.48 12.08
C ALA A 173 -14.82 -16.77 12.08
#